data_fa85d2b0a4c9bf6121dd20d153b0cb93
#
_entry.id   fa85d2b0a4c9bf6121dd20d153b0cb93
#
_cell.length_a   1.000
_cell.length_b   1.000
_cell.length_c   1.000
_cell.angle_alpha   90.00
_cell.angle_beta   90.00
_cell.angle_gamma   90.00
#
_symmetry.space_group_name_H-M   'P 1'
#
loop_
_entity.id
_entity.type
_entity.pdbx_description
1 polymer ?
#
loop_
_entity_poly.entity_id
_entity_poly.type
_entity_poly.pdbx_seq_one_letter_code
_entity_poly.pdbx_strand_id
1 'polypeptide(L)'
;NSYTWYVNQFKDHPAILMWEFGNEFNYHPEWFNNNIQNWYDQLENCAATVKSLDPDHPVSTGHGEVPSSQALNSCPSVDVWGMNIYRWLSPDSAIDELAAQTDKAMYISEAGADSFNSNSNSENEAEQAQATEIILNKIIENSDLCIGVTLFEFCDEWWKAGNPNQQDIGGFSNAIPYDSFANEEYWGIVTRDRTPKQSYYVVQEIYESTSL
;
A
#
# COMPACT_ATOMS: atom_id res chain seq x y z
N ASN A 1 0.68 22.97 12.41
CA ASN A 1 -0.68 22.51 12.69
C ASN A 1 -0.61 21.02 12.98
N SER A 2 -1.30 20.59 14.04
CA SER A 2 -1.37 19.16 14.36
C SER A 2 -2.41 18.45 13.48
N TYR A 3 -2.33 17.13 13.37
CA TYR A 3 -3.35 16.34 12.66
C TYR A 3 -4.77 16.60 13.18
N THR A 4 -4.92 16.89 14.48
CA THR A 4 -6.23 17.22 15.09
C THR A 4 -6.89 18.44 14.46
N TRP A 5 -6.11 19.40 13.97
CA TRP A 5 -6.65 20.53 13.21
C TRP A 5 -7.27 20.07 11.89
N TYR A 6 -6.57 19.18 11.14
CA TYR A 6 -7.09 18.64 9.89
C TYR A 6 -8.38 17.84 10.11
N VAL A 7 -8.40 16.96 11.11
CA VAL A 7 -9.60 16.20 11.46
C VAL A 7 -10.77 17.15 11.74
N ASN A 8 -10.61 18.11 12.62
CA ASN A 8 -11.68 19.06 12.96
C ASN A 8 -12.13 19.92 11.77
N GLN A 9 -11.21 20.19 10.82
CA GLN A 9 -11.52 21.01 9.66
C GLN A 9 -12.27 20.24 8.57
N PHE A 10 -11.99 18.94 8.40
CA PHE A 10 -12.44 18.18 7.24
C PHE A 10 -13.33 16.98 7.54
N LYS A 11 -13.58 16.63 8.80
CA LYS A 11 -14.37 15.45 9.18
C LYS A 11 -15.78 15.39 8.57
N ASP A 12 -16.36 16.56 8.29
CA ASP A 12 -17.70 16.65 7.68
C ASP A 12 -17.63 16.72 6.13
N HIS A 13 -16.44 16.59 5.54
CA HIS A 13 -16.28 16.68 4.09
C HIS A 13 -16.57 15.33 3.42
N PRO A 14 -17.48 15.26 2.42
CA PRO A 14 -17.96 14.00 1.86
C PRO A 14 -16.90 13.19 1.08
N ALA A 15 -15.71 13.74 0.87
CA ALA A 15 -14.60 13.03 0.23
C ALA A 15 -13.65 12.34 1.24
N ILE A 16 -13.88 12.51 2.54
CA ILE A 16 -13.10 11.77 3.54
C ILE A 16 -13.67 10.35 3.65
N LEU A 17 -12.82 9.37 3.44
CA LEU A 17 -13.16 7.97 3.62
C LEU A 17 -12.70 7.46 4.99
N MET A 18 -11.46 7.76 5.33
CA MET A 18 -10.81 7.34 6.60
C MET A 18 -9.60 8.23 6.91
N TRP A 19 -9.09 8.12 8.11
CA TRP A 19 -7.87 8.80 8.57
C TRP A 19 -6.74 7.79 8.70
N GLU A 20 -5.63 8.01 7.98
CA GLU A 20 -4.50 7.11 8.01
C GLU A 20 -3.27 7.75 8.65
N PHE A 21 -2.54 6.98 9.47
CA PHE A 21 -1.33 7.38 10.17
C PHE A 21 -0.16 6.48 9.85
N GLY A 22 0.92 7.08 9.35
CA GLY A 22 2.18 6.40 9.07
C GLY A 22 2.13 5.54 7.80
N ASN A 23 3.30 5.31 7.25
CA ASN A 23 3.52 4.36 6.17
C ASN A 23 4.80 3.59 6.47
N GLU A 24 4.70 2.28 6.64
CA GLU A 24 5.83 1.36 6.89
C GLU A 24 6.72 1.70 8.10
N PHE A 25 6.22 2.46 9.06
CA PHE A 25 7.00 2.83 10.24
C PHE A 25 7.42 1.63 11.09
N ASN A 26 6.76 0.48 10.92
CA ASN A 26 7.15 -0.78 11.54
C ASN A 26 8.52 -1.29 11.07
N TYR A 27 9.01 -0.87 9.91
CA TYR A 27 10.35 -1.19 9.43
C TYR A 27 11.44 -0.27 9.98
N HIS A 28 11.07 0.82 10.67
CA HIS A 28 11.97 1.87 11.13
C HIS A 28 12.00 2.02 12.67
N PRO A 29 12.33 0.97 13.43
CA PRO A 29 12.42 1.08 14.88
C PRO A 29 13.43 2.12 15.35
N GLU A 30 14.45 2.44 14.52
CA GLU A 30 15.44 3.48 14.78
C GLU A 30 14.84 4.88 14.92
N TRP A 31 13.70 5.16 14.29
CA TRP A 31 12.98 6.41 14.45
C TRP A 31 12.24 6.51 15.80
N PHE A 32 12.11 5.39 16.49
CA PHE A 32 11.36 5.22 17.73
C PHE A 32 12.25 4.73 18.89
N ASN A 33 13.50 5.22 18.96
CA ASN A 33 14.51 4.84 19.96
C ASN A 33 14.85 3.33 19.92
N ASN A 34 14.88 2.72 18.74
CA ASN A 34 15.08 1.28 18.51
C ASN A 34 14.06 0.40 19.24
N ASN A 35 12.85 0.91 19.46
CA ASN A 35 11.76 0.18 20.10
C ASN A 35 10.46 0.42 19.31
N ILE A 36 10.04 -0.54 18.52
CA ILE A 36 8.84 -0.45 17.70
C ILE A 36 7.56 -0.28 18.53
N GLN A 37 7.55 -0.68 19.81
CA GLN A 37 6.41 -0.42 20.69
C GLN A 37 6.11 1.07 20.83
N ASN A 38 7.14 1.92 20.80
CA ASN A 38 6.95 3.37 20.87
C ASN A 38 6.16 3.89 19.66
N TRP A 39 6.32 3.28 18.47
CA TRP A 39 5.48 3.58 17.32
C TRP A 39 4.04 3.13 17.56
N TYR A 40 3.81 1.90 17.98
CA TYR A 40 2.46 1.41 18.22
C TYR A 40 1.73 2.19 19.31
N ASP A 41 2.42 2.59 20.38
CA ASP A 41 1.87 3.46 21.43
C ASP A 41 1.49 4.85 20.86
N GLN A 42 2.30 5.38 19.96
CA GLN A 42 2.00 6.66 19.29
C GLN A 42 0.83 6.53 18.32
N LEU A 43 0.78 5.46 17.53
CA LEU A 43 -0.32 5.16 16.62
C LEU A 43 -1.64 5.03 17.39
N GLU A 44 -1.66 4.25 18.46
CA GLU A 44 -2.85 4.10 19.31
C GLU A 44 -3.32 5.45 19.88
N ASN A 45 -2.40 6.26 20.39
CA ASN A 45 -2.75 7.59 20.89
C ASN A 45 -3.35 8.50 19.81
N CYS A 46 -2.81 8.45 18.58
CA CYS A 46 -3.36 9.19 17.45
C CYS A 46 -4.75 8.67 17.05
N ALA A 47 -4.90 7.35 16.94
CA ALA A 47 -6.15 6.71 16.57
C ALA A 47 -7.26 7.00 17.59
N ALA A 48 -7.00 6.80 18.88
CA ALA A 48 -7.95 7.11 19.96
C ALA A 48 -8.35 8.59 19.97
N THR A 49 -7.38 9.50 19.71
CA THR A 49 -7.66 10.94 19.63
C THR A 49 -8.58 11.25 18.45
N VAL A 50 -8.32 10.70 17.28
CA VAL A 50 -9.17 10.92 16.10
C VAL A 50 -10.57 10.40 16.34
N LYS A 51 -10.72 9.19 16.86
CA LYS A 51 -12.05 8.62 17.19
C LYS A 51 -12.83 9.46 18.17
N SER A 52 -12.18 10.22 19.06
CA SER A 52 -12.84 11.17 19.96
C SER A 52 -13.31 12.45 19.25
N LEU A 53 -12.66 12.86 18.15
CA LEU A 53 -12.96 14.06 17.37
C LEU A 53 -13.91 13.79 16.22
N ASP A 54 -13.80 12.61 15.65
CA ASP A 54 -14.53 12.11 14.49
C ASP A 54 -14.87 10.62 14.69
N PRO A 55 -16.00 10.32 15.31
CA PRO A 55 -16.43 8.94 15.54
C PRO A 55 -17.00 8.26 14.27
N ASP A 56 -17.24 9.02 13.19
CA ASP A 56 -17.94 8.54 12.01
C ASP A 56 -16.98 7.95 10.96
N HIS A 57 -15.71 8.39 10.96
CA HIS A 57 -14.72 7.87 10.03
C HIS A 57 -13.74 6.89 10.69
N PRO A 58 -13.43 5.78 10.03
CA PRO A 58 -12.46 4.82 10.56
C PRO A 58 -11.03 5.36 10.55
N VAL A 59 -10.20 4.79 11.42
CA VAL A 59 -8.76 5.08 11.49
C VAL A 59 -7.97 3.89 10.97
N SER A 60 -6.95 4.18 10.16
CA SER A 60 -6.07 3.22 9.50
C SER A 60 -4.59 3.53 9.72
N THR A 61 -3.75 2.61 9.30
CA THR A 61 -2.29 2.76 9.14
C THR A 61 -1.82 1.96 7.93
N GLY A 62 -0.85 2.45 7.18
CA GLY A 62 -0.14 1.67 6.15
C GLY A 62 1.00 0.88 6.81
N HIS A 63 0.76 -0.41 7.11
CA HIS A 63 1.73 -1.29 7.74
C HIS A 63 2.52 -2.05 6.69
N GLY A 64 3.85 -2.05 6.78
CA GLY A 64 4.69 -2.90 5.94
C GLY A 64 4.47 -4.37 6.30
N GLU A 65 4.00 -5.18 5.34
CA GLU A 65 3.59 -6.57 5.53
C GLU A 65 2.43 -6.74 6.53
N VAL A 66 2.07 -7.98 6.82
CA VAL A 66 0.99 -8.33 7.75
C VAL A 66 1.33 -7.88 9.17
N PRO A 67 0.42 -7.15 9.85
CA PRO A 67 0.66 -6.73 11.23
C PRO A 67 0.86 -7.93 12.17
N SER A 68 1.84 -7.80 13.02
CA SER A 68 2.09 -8.80 14.06
C SER A 68 1.02 -8.77 15.15
N SER A 69 0.90 -9.86 15.93
CA SER A 69 0.04 -9.87 17.11
C SER A 69 0.39 -8.76 18.12
N GLN A 70 1.66 -8.32 18.17
CA GLN A 70 2.06 -7.15 18.97
C GLN A 70 1.41 -5.87 18.45
N ALA A 71 1.45 -5.62 17.13
CA ALA A 71 0.82 -4.45 16.52
C ALA A 71 -0.70 -4.45 16.78
N LEU A 72 -1.36 -5.56 16.49
CA LEU A 72 -2.80 -5.73 16.67
C LEU A 72 -3.25 -5.49 18.12
N ASN A 73 -2.51 -6.04 19.08
CA ASN A 73 -2.83 -5.88 20.51
C ASN A 73 -2.53 -4.48 21.04
N SER A 74 -1.53 -3.79 20.46
CA SER A 74 -1.12 -2.45 20.92
C SER A 74 -2.02 -1.34 20.36
N CYS A 75 -2.72 -1.58 19.24
CA CYS A 75 -3.49 -0.56 18.53
C CYS A 75 -5.00 -0.93 18.42
N PRO A 76 -5.70 -1.07 19.57
CA PRO A 76 -7.13 -1.42 19.54
C PRO A 76 -8.01 -0.37 18.87
N SER A 77 -7.59 0.91 18.84
CA SER A 77 -8.33 2.00 18.20
C SER A 77 -8.13 2.09 16.68
N VAL A 78 -7.20 1.37 16.09
CA VAL A 78 -7.10 1.23 14.63
C VAL A 78 -8.26 0.34 14.17
N ASP A 79 -9.08 0.86 13.26
CA ASP A 79 -10.28 0.17 12.75
C ASP A 79 -9.99 -0.68 11.53
N VAL A 80 -9.15 -0.15 10.63
CA VAL A 80 -8.80 -0.77 9.35
C VAL A 80 -7.28 -0.90 9.24
N TRP A 81 -6.78 -2.10 8.98
CA TRP A 81 -5.36 -2.32 8.74
C TRP A 81 -5.04 -2.24 7.25
N GLY A 82 -4.32 -1.21 6.86
CA GLY A 82 -3.67 -1.14 5.55
C GLY A 82 -2.39 -1.96 5.57
N MET A 83 -2.17 -2.77 4.53
CA MET A 83 -0.99 -3.61 4.38
C MET A 83 -0.29 -3.29 3.06
N ASN A 84 0.99 -2.96 3.09
CA ASN A 84 1.83 -2.86 1.90
C ASN A 84 2.34 -4.25 1.55
N ILE A 85 1.76 -4.88 0.54
CA ILE A 85 1.99 -6.29 0.22
C ILE A 85 2.64 -6.44 -1.15
N TYR A 86 3.86 -6.91 -1.12
CA TYR A 86 4.67 -7.19 -2.29
C TYR A 86 5.06 -8.67 -2.36
N ARG A 87 4.06 -9.56 -2.22
CA ARG A 87 4.22 -11.04 -2.30
C ARG A 87 4.04 -11.54 -3.74
N TRP A 88 4.51 -10.78 -4.71
CA TRP A 88 4.40 -11.06 -6.13
C TRP A 88 2.94 -11.34 -6.52
N LEU A 89 2.65 -12.51 -7.06
CA LEU A 89 1.31 -12.88 -7.52
C LEU A 89 0.41 -13.47 -6.40
N SER A 90 0.76 -13.29 -5.12
CA SER A 90 0.05 -13.90 -3.99
C SER A 90 -0.30 -12.90 -2.88
N PRO A 91 -0.96 -11.76 -3.18
CA PRO A 91 -1.44 -10.83 -2.14
C PRO A 91 -2.51 -11.47 -1.25
N ASP A 92 -3.27 -12.43 -1.79
CA ASP A 92 -4.27 -13.25 -1.09
C ASP A 92 -3.68 -13.95 0.14
N SER A 93 -2.44 -14.41 0.07
CA SER A 93 -1.79 -15.04 1.22
C SER A 93 -1.64 -14.12 2.44
N ALA A 94 -1.52 -12.80 2.23
CA ALA A 94 -1.47 -11.83 3.31
C ALA A 94 -2.87 -11.54 3.89
N ILE A 95 -3.88 -11.53 3.05
CA ILE A 95 -5.28 -11.39 3.46
C ILE A 95 -5.66 -12.56 4.38
N ASP A 96 -5.39 -13.80 3.96
CA ASP A 96 -5.62 -15.00 4.77
C ASP A 96 -4.87 -14.98 6.09
N GLU A 97 -3.61 -14.55 6.07
CA GLU A 97 -2.75 -14.47 7.26
C GLU A 97 -3.29 -13.46 8.28
N LEU A 98 -3.79 -12.30 7.85
CA LEU A 98 -4.37 -11.32 8.76
C LEU A 98 -5.75 -11.77 9.25
N ALA A 99 -6.60 -12.30 8.39
CA ALA A 99 -7.91 -12.82 8.76
C ALA A 99 -7.85 -13.94 9.80
N ALA A 100 -6.77 -14.72 9.81
CA ALA A 100 -6.54 -15.74 10.85
C ALA A 100 -6.19 -15.14 12.23
N GLN A 101 -5.84 -13.86 12.32
CA GLN A 101 -5.39 -13.20 13.54
C GLN A 101 -6.43 -12.22 14.12
N THR A 102 -7.32 -11.67 13.30
CA THR A 102 -8.25 -10.61 13.72
C THR A 102 -9.48 -10.55 12.81
N ASP A 103 -10.59 -10.09 13.38
CA ASP A 103 -11.83 -9.76 12.63
C ASP A 103 -11.87 -8.29 12.19
N LYS A 104 -10.79 -7.52 12.36
CA LYS A 104 -10.74 -6.12 11.92
C LYS A 104 -10.73 -6.04 10.40
N ALA A 105 -11.38 -5.00 9.87
CA ALA A 105 -11.31 -4.69 8.45
C ALA A 105 -9.86 -4.48 7.98
N MET A 106 -9.59 -4.83 6.73
CA MET A 106 -8.29 -4.67 6.11
C MET A 106 -8.39 -4.21 4.65
N TYR A 107 -7.35 -3.60 4.16
CA TYR A 107 -7.17 -3.33 2.74
C TYR A 107 -5.68 -3.46 2.37
N ILE A 108 -5.39 -3.62 1.09
CA ILE A 108 -4.02 -3.58 0.60
C ILE A 108 -3.69 -2.12 0.30
N SER A 109 -2.90 -1.49 1.18
CA SER A 109 -2.52 -0.08 1.04
C SER A 109 -1.47 0.14 -0.05
N GLU A 110 -0.66 -0.87 -0.36
CA GLU A 110 0.20 -0.89 -1.53
C GLU A 110 0.31 -2.31 -2.07
N ALA A 111 0.17 -2.44 -3.38
CA ALA A 111 0.54 -3.61 -4.17
C ALA A 111 0.84 -3.18 -5.59
N GLY A 112 1.71 -3.90 -6.27
CA GLY A 112 2.06 -3.59 -7.64
C GLY A 112 3.17 -4.46 -8.19
N ALA A 113 3.64 -4.11 -9.37
CA ALA A 113 4.78 -4.71 -10.04
C ALA A 113 5.49 -3.65 -10.88
N ASP A 114 6.82 -3.70 -10.91
CA ASP A 114 7.58 -2.86 -11.83
C ASP A 114 7.57 -3.42 -13.26
N SER A 115 7.89 -2.59 -14.23
CA SER A 115 7.96 -2.99 -15.64
C SER A 115 9.37 -3.36 -16.10
N PHE A 116 10.40 -3.19 -15.27
CA PHE A 116 11.77 -3.47 -15.69
C PHE A 116 12.21 -4.88 -15.29
N ASN A 117 12.58 -5.69 -16.28
CA ASN A 117 13.10 -7.03 -16.05
C ASN A 117 14.64 -7.01 -16.00
N SER A 118 15.19 -7.18 -14.80
CA SER A 118 16.64 -7.16 -14.56
C SER A 118 17.37 -8.37 -15.19
N ASN A 119 16.66 -9.47 -15.44
CA ASN A 119 17.25 -10.64 -16.12
C ASN A 119 17.50 -10.37 -17.61
N SER A 120 16.58 -9.67 -18.27
CA SER A 120 16.72 -9.27 -19.68
C SER A 120 17.36 -7.89 -19.85
N ASN A 121 17.52 -7.15 -18.75
CA ASN A 121 17.98 -5.77 -18.71
C ASN A 121 17.17 -4.86 -19.67
N SER A 122 15.86 -4.97 -19.60
CA SER A 122 14.93 -4.21 -20.46
C SER A 122 13.56 -4.07 -19.82
N GLU A 123 12.87 -3.01 -20.18
CA GLU A 123 11.48 -2.84 -19.79
C GLU A 123 10.57 -3.90 -20.46
N ASN A 124 9.62 -4.42 -19.72
CA ASN A 124 8.63 -5.41 -20.14
C ASN A 124 7.25 -5.06 -19.56
N GLU A 125 6.58 -4.12 -20.20
CA GLU A 125 5.23 -3.69 -19.78
C GLU A 125 4.20 -4.83 -19.81
N ALA A 126 4.39 -5.85 -20.67
CA ALA A 126 3.47 -6.97 -20.75
C ALA A 126 3.52 -7.84 -19.48
N GLU A 127 4.70 -8.02 -18.90
CA GLU A 127 4.89 -8.72 -17.63
C GLU A 127 4.30 -7.95 -16.46
N GLN A 128 4.51 -6.63 -16.42
CA GLN A 128 3.87 -5.73 -15.45
C GLN A 128 2.34 -5.81 -15.55
N ALA A 129 1.79 -5.74 -16.76
CA ALA A 129 0.34 -5.81 -17.00
C ALA A 129 -0.25 -7.13 -16.52
N GLN A 130 0.39 -8.25 -16.84
CA GLN A 130 -0.04 -9.57 -16.40
C GLN A 130 0.00 -9.71 -14.86
N ALA A 131 1.06 -9.21 -14.24
CA ALA A 131 1.19 -9.23 -12.80
C ALA A 131 0.10 -8.37 -12.14
N THR A 132 -0.13 -7.16 -12.64
CA THR A 132 -1.17 -6.25 -12.16
C THR A 132 -2.56 -6.88 -12.25
N GLU A 133 -2.86 -7.55 -13.36
CA GLU A 133 -4.13 -8.28 -13.55
C GLU A 133 -4.32 -9.37 -12.48
N ILE A 134 -3.30 -10.20 -12.28
CA ILE A 134 -3.36 -11.29 -11.30
C ILE A 134 -3.51 -10.74 -9.86
N ILE A 135 -2.73 -9.73 -9.51
CA ILE A 135 -2.77 -9.09 -8.18
C ILE A 135 -4.18 -8.54 -7.90
N LEU A 136 -4.73 -7.74 -8.82
CA LEU A 136 -6.04 -7.15 -8.65
C LEU A 136 -7.14 -8.19 -8.57
N ASN A 137 -7.16 -9.18 -9.47
CA ASN A 137 -8.17 -10.21 -9.44
C ASN A 137 -8.16 -11.02 -8.14
N LYS A 138 -6.98 -11.37 -7.62
CA LYS A 138 -6.88 -12.06 -6.33
C LYS A 138 -7.40 -11.24 -5.15
N ILE A 139 -7.19 -9.92 -5.15
CA ILE A 139 -7.74 -9.04 -4.11
C ILE A 139 -9.26 -8.95 -4.24
N ILE A 140 -9.78 -8.80 -5.46
CA ILE A 140 -11.22 -8.76 -5.74
C ILE A 140 -11.91 -10.08 -5.35
N GLU A 141 -11.30 -11.22 -5.64
CA GLU A 141 -11.80 -12.55 -5.24
C GLU A 141 -11.91 -12.70 -3.71
N ASN A 142 -11.17 -11.90 -2.93
CA ASN A 142 -11.21 -11.86 -1.48
C ASN A 142 -11.93 -10.62 -0.91
N SER A 143 -12.86 -10.04 -1.66
CA SER A 143 -13.58 -8.80 -1.29
C SER A 143 -14.51 -8.94 -0.07
N ASP A 144 -14.77 -10.12 0.40
CA ASP A 144 -15.46 -10.41 1.67
C ASP A 144 -14.56 -10.17 2.91
N LEU A 145 -13.25 -10.17 2.74
CA LEU A 145 -12.25 -9.94 3.79
C LEU A 145 -11.50 -8.64 3.60
N CYS A 146 -11.15 -8.29 2.36
CA CYS A 146 -10.34 -7.14 1.99
C CYS A 146 -11.18 -6.07 1.29
N ILE A 147 -11.28 -4.89 1.88
CA ILE A 147 -12.19 -3.83 1.41
C ILE A 147 -11.68 -3.05 0.20
N GLY A 148 -10.44 -3.26 -0.22
CA GLY A 148 -9.90 -2.58 -1.40
C GLY A 148 -8.38 -2.63 -1.54
N VAL A 149 -7.88 -1.92 -2.54
CA VAL A 149 -6.46 -1.81 -2.85
C VAL A 149 -6.11 -0.43 -3.38
N THR A 150 -4.93 0.06 -3.03
CA THR A 150 -4.24 1.18 -3.71
C THR A 150 -3.04 0.60 -4.46
N LEU A 151 -2.99 0.85 -5.77
CA LEU A 151 -1.87 0.38 -6.58
C LEU A 151 -0.64 1.27 -6.39
N PHE A 152 0.50 0.66 -6.19
CA PHE A 152 1.80 1.28 -6.25
C PHE A 152 2.44 0.95 -7.60
N GLU A 153 2.50 1.95 -8.55
CA GLU A 153 2.11 3.33 -8.34
C GLU A 153 1.46 3.93 -9.59
N PHE A 154 0.96 5.16 -9.52
CA PHE A 154 0.30 5.77 -10.66
C PHE A 154 1.27 6.09 -11.80
N CYS A 155 2.40 6.74 -11.51
CA CYS A 155 3.36 7.12 -12.55
C CYS A 155 4.80 6.84 -12.14
N ASP A 156 5.65 6.57 -13.12
CA ASP A 156 7.09 6.43 -12.91
C ASP A 156 7.69 7.67 -12.24
N GLU A 157 8.45 7.45 -11.18
CA GLU A 157 9.02 8.51 -10.34
C GLU A 157 10.55 8.52 -10.39
N TRP A 158 11.13 9.22 -11.35
CA TRP A 158 12.58 9.25 -11.64
C TRP A 158 13.46 9.85 -10.53
N TRP A 159 12.90 10.19 -9.38
CA TRP A 159 13.67 10.67 -8.23
C TRP A 159 14.04 9.55 -7.24
N LYS A 160 13.51 8.37 -7.41
CA LYS A 160 13.67 7.24 -6.47
C LYS A 160 15.02 6.55 -6.57
N ALA A 161 15.70 6.66 -7.71
CA ALA A 161 17.03 6.11 -7.91
C ALA A 161 17.92 7.10 -8.69
N GLY A 162 19.24 6.96 -8.61
CA GLY A 162 20.21 7.62 -9.45
C GLY A 162 20.02 9.12 -9.69
N ASN A 163 19.84 9.50 -10.96
CA ASN A 163 19.72 10.89 -11.40
C ASN A 163 18.25 11.26 -11.69
N PRO A 164 17.65 12.21 -10.98
CA PRO A 164 16.22 12.54 -11.13
C PRO A 164 15.81 13.13 -12.50
N ASN A 165 16.75 13.34 -13.42
CA ASN A 165 16.47 13.82 -14.78
C ASN A 165 16.47 12.72 -15.85
N GLN A 166 16.72 11.48 -15.48
CA GLN A 166 16.67 10.31 -16.35
C GLN A 166 16.05 9.14 -15.59
N GLN A 167 15.55 8.15 -16.30
CA GLN A 167 15.08 6.92 -15.70
C GLN A 167 16.27 5.98 -15.49
N ASP A 168 16.58 5.71 -14.24
CA ASP A 168 17.70 4.88 -13.86
C ASP A 168 17.25 3.49 -13.40
N ILE A 169 18.11 2.50 -13.66
CA ILE A 169 17.94 1.16 -13.11
C ILE A 169 18.49 1.21 -11.68
N GLY A 170 17.61 1.02 -10.70
CA GLY A 170 18.01 1.02 -9.32
C GLY A 170 16.85 0.75 -8.38
N GLY A 171 17.18 0.28 -7.20
CA GLY A 171 16.20 -0.09 -6.21
C GLY A 171 16.79 -1.07 -5.22
N PHE A 172 16.06 -2.11 -4.87
CA PHE A 172 16.51 -3.11 -3.90
C PHE A 172 16.27 -4.53 -4.38
N SER A 173 17.19 -5.42 -3.99
CA SER A 173 17.00 -6.86 -4.14
C SER A 173 16.17 -7.36 -2.97
N ASN A 174 15.23 -8.16 -3.21
CA ASN A 174 14.54 -9.06 -2.32
C ASN A 174 13.14 -9.37 -2.81
N ALA A 175 13.12 -10.18 -3.83
CA ALA A 175 12.06 -11.11 -3.80
C ALA A 175 10.72 -10.71 -4.40
N ILE A 176 10.49 -9.50 -4.75
CA ILE A 176 9.10 -9.18 -5.00
C ILE A 176 8.70 -9.26 -6.44
N PRO A 177 9.44 -8.77 -7.41
CA PRO A 177 9.11 -9.02 -8.79
C PRO A 177 9.60 -10.39 -9.24
N TYR A 178 9.11 -10.83 -10.39
CA TYR A 178 9.48 -12.06 -11.10
C TYR A 178 10.99 -12.26 -11.30
N ASP A 179 11.78 -11.21 -11.23
CA ASP A 179 13.25 -11.23 -11.38
C ASP A 179 14.01 -11.05 -10.04
N SER A 180 13.28 -10.99 -8.94
CA SER A 180 13.80 -10.79 -7.58
C SER A 180 14.50 -9.45 -7.35
N PHE A 181 14.17 -8.42 -8.15
CA PHE A 181 14.69 -7.07 -7.99
C PHE A 181 13.60 -6.03 -8.26
N ALA A 182 13.39 -5.10 -7.33
CA ALA A 182 12.46 -4.00 -7.47
C ALA A 182 13.18 -2.79 -8.06
N ASN A 183 12.82 -2.41 -9.28
CA ASN A 183 13.36 -1.23 -9.95
C ASN A 183 12.47 -0.04 -9.69
N GLU A 184 12.86 0.81 -8.73
CA GLU A 184 12.02 1.83 -8.11
C GLU A 184 11.42 2.87 -9.06
N GLU A 185 12.02 3.11 -10.22
CA GLU A 185 11.55 4.11 -11.18
C GLU A 185 10.61 3.55 -12.27
N TYR A 186 10.24 2.26 -12.18
CA TYR A 186 9.47 1.55 -13.21
C TYR A 186 8.12 1.03 -12.75
N TRP A 187 7.62 1.47 -11.59
CA TRP A 187 6.38 0.97 -10.99
C TRP A 187 5.11 1.61 -11.52
N GLY A 188 5.22 2.78 -12.18
CA GLY A 188 4.06 3.48 -12.72
C GLY A 188 3.22 2.64 -13.67
N ILE A 189 1.89 2.75 -13.58
CA ILE A 189 0.98 2.26 -14.63
C ILE A 189 0.94 3.23 -15.83
N VAL A 190 1.49 4.43 -15.64
CA VAL A 190 1.81 5.37 -16.71
C VAL A 190 3.26 5.81 -16.57
N THR A 191 3.87 6.26 -17.66
CA THR A 191 5.21 6.86 -17.62
C THR A 191 5.20 8.20 -16.87
N ARG A 192 6.39 8.73 -16.56
CA ARG A 192 6.55 10.07 -15.99
C ARG A 192 5.75 11.15 -16.75
N ASP A 193 5.70 11.05 -18.07
CA ASP A 193 4.99 12.02 -18.93
C ASP A 193 3.49 11.69 -19.10
N ARG A 194 2.97 10.76 -18.28
CA ARG A 194 1.56 10.31 -18.28
C ARG A 194 1.16 9.53 -19.54
N THR A 195 2.08 8.94 -20.26
CA THR A 195 1.77 7.98 -21.32
C THR A 195 1.33 6.66 -20.69
N PRO A 196 0.13 6.15 -20.99
CA PRO A 196 -0.33 4.87 -20.45
C PRO A 196 0.57 3.71 -20.86
N LYS A 197 0.94 2.87 -19.90
CA LYS A 197 1.56 1.57 -20.12
C LYS A 197 0.48 0.49 -20.33
N GLN A 198 0.87 -0.74 -20.65
CA GLN A 198 -0.10 -1.84 -20.83
C GLN A 198 -0.88 -2.11 -19.54
N SER A 199 -0.26 -1.99 -18.37
CA SER A 199 -0.90 -2.14 -17.06
C SER A 199 -2.02 -1.11 -16.82
N TYR A 200 -1.94 0.09 -17.37
CA TYR A 200 -3.01 1.08 -17.28
C TYR A 200 -4.33 0.56 -17.88
N TYR A 201 -4.26 -0.06 -19.04
CA TYR A 201 -5.47 -0.57 -19.70
C TYR A 201 -6.06 -1.78 -18.98
N VAL A 202 -5.21 -2.61 -18.37
CA VAL A 202 -5.65 -3.71 -17.50
C VAL A 202 -6.41 -3.16 -16.28
N VAL A 203 -5.87 -2.15 -15.61
CA VAL A 203 -6.53 -1.49 -14.47
C VAL A 203 -7.87 -0.89 -14.89
N GLN A 204 -7.89 -0.19 -16.03
CA GLN A 204 -9.13 0.39 -16.57
C GLN A 204 -10.19 -0.68 -16.82
N GLU A 205 -9.86 -1.77 -17.50
CA GLU A 205 -10.79 -2.87 -17.79
C GLU A 205 -11.35 -3.51 -16.53
N ILE A 206 -10.50 -3.76 -15.54
CA ILE A 206 -10.91 -4.33 -14.26
C ILE A 206 -11.86 -3.39 -13.53
N TYR A 207 -11.55 -2.09 -13.44
CA TYR A 207 -12.39 -1.12 -12.75
C TYR A 207 -13.73 -0.87 -13.46
N GLU A 208 -13.76 -0.90 -14.79
CA GLU A 208 -15.00 -0.79 -15.57
C GLU A 208 -15.89 -2.04 -15.44
N SER A 209 -15.29 -3.22 -15.28
CA SER A 209 -16.01 -4.49 -15.14
C SER A 209 -16.46 -4.79 -13.71
N THR A 210 -15.80 -4.22 -12.71
CA THR A 210 -16.17 -4.36 -11.31
C THR A 210 -17.32 -3.39 -11.00
N SER A 211 -18.55 -3.87 -11.12
CA SER A 211 -19.73 -3.09 -10.71
C SER A 211 -19.74 -2.95 -9.19
N LEU A 212 -19.66 -1.73 -8.70
CA LEU A 212 -19.94 -1.38 -7.31
C LEU A 212 -21.43 -1.55 -6.99
#